data_28a8929ee22d3e90781711e448c47a37
#
_entry.id   28a8929ee22d3e90781711e448c47a37
#
_cell.length_a   1.000
_cell.length_b   1.000
_cell.length_c   1.000
_cell.angle_alpha   90.00
_cell.angle_beta   90.00
_cell.angle_gamma   90.00
#
_symmetry.space_group_name_H-M   'P 1'
#
loop_
_entity.id
_entity.type
_entity.pdbx_description
1 polymer ?
#
loop_
_entity_poly.entity_id
_entity_poly.type
_entity_poly.pdbx_seq_one_letter_code
_entity_poly.pdbx_strand_id
1 'polypeptide(L)'
;WQVLNEANYDLEPHIARHSLQMREGPVNPVPSIPTLRMGAVGAVPGSLGVIVGGGKIPYTAEARALKEENMAEWIDRDPEVKCYMPGVPRATYMPMPFQIIQSETDVFIAYQFAGAVRDIYMDNPGPSQVDSWMGWSVGSWEGDTLVVDVTGLLDGTWFDRAGSHHSTQLHVVERYTMISPNHIDYEATIEDPVVLTEPFTIKMPIYRRIEENARLMDFRCVEFVEELLFGEWRRTPLPR
;
A
#
# COMPACT_ATOMS: atom_id res chain seq x y z
N TRP A 1 4.83 0.79 13.49
CA TRP A 1 5.36 -0.06 12.42
C TRP A 1 5.55 0.73 11.15
N GLN A 2 6.46 0.33 10.32
CA GLN A 2 6.72 0.98 9.04
C GLN A 2 7.45 0.02 8.09
N VAL A 3 7.09 0.06 6.82
CA VAL A 3 7.87 -0.58 5.76
C VAL A 3 9.04 0.33 5.39
N LEU A 4 10.23 -0.22 5.19
CA LEU A 4 11.35 0.50 4.60
C LEU A 4 11.25 0.43 3.07
N ASN A 5 11.00 1.56 2.48
CA ASN A 5 10.65 1.70 1.07
C ASN A 5 11.84 1.70 0.09
N GLU A 6 12.90 0.95 0.34
CA GLU A 6 13.99 0.88 -0.65
C GLU A 6 13.52 0.32 -2.01
N ALA A 7 12.46 -0.49 -2.01
CA ALA A 7 11.87 -1.06 -3.22
C ALA A 7 10.77 -0.20 -3.86
N ASN A 8 10.26 0.81 -3.16
CA ASN A 8 9.15 1.62 -3.65
C ASN A 8 9.56 2.64 -4.73
N TYR A 9 10.82 2.67 -5.10
CA TYR A 9 11.36 3.58 -6.10
C TYR A 9 11.86 2.86 -7.35
N ASP A 10 11.44 1.64 -7.55
CA ASP A 10 11.77 0.92 -8.76
C ASP A 10 10.93 1.45 -9.92
N LEU A 11 11.60 2.15 -10.83
CA LEU A 11 11.00 2.71 -12.04
C LEU A 11 10.60 1.62 -13.04
N GLU A 12 11.24 0.47 -12.95
CA GLU A 12 10.83 -0.69 -13.72
C GLU A 12 9.57 -1.28 -13.10
N PRO A 13 8.53 -1.50 -13.89
CA PRO A 13 7.26 -1.93 -13.34
C PRO A 13 7.43 -3.24 -12.57
N HIS A 14 7.50 -3.12 -11.27
CA HIS A 14 7.39 -4.21 -10.30
C HIS A 14 8.37 -5.37 -10.48
N ILE A 15 9.57 -5.09 -10.89
CA ILE A 15 10.65 -6.06 -10.83
C ILE A 15 11.01 -6.26 -9.36
N ALA A 16 10.84 -7.48 -8.89
CA ALA A 16 11.26 -7.87 -7.57
C ALA A 16 12.76 -7.58 -7.38
N ARG A 17 13.08 -6.68 -6.48
CA ARG A 17 14.47 -6.50 -6.05
C ARG A 17 14.79 -7.61 -5.06
N HIS A 18 15.69 -8.50 -5.42
CA HIS A 18 16.23 -9.51 -4.53
C HIS A 18 17.04 -8.92 -3.35
N SER A 19 17.20 -7.60 -3.30
CA SER A 19 18.06 -6.90 -2.35
C SER A 19 17.34 -6.34 -1.13
N LEU A 20 16.05 -6.59 -0.92
CA LEU A 20 15.43 -6.34 0.37
C LEU A 20 15.96 -7.34 1.38
N GLN A 21 17.17 -7.07 1.85
CA GLN A 21 17.68 -7.79 3.01
C GLN A 21 16.86 -7.36 4.22
N MET A 22 16.27 -8.32 4.89
CA MET A 22 15.70 -8.09 6.20
C MET A 22 16.82 -7.59 7.11
N ARG A 23 16.67 -6.39 7.63
CA ARG A 23 17.56 -5.86 8.66
C ARG A 23 17.16 -6.51 9.98
N GLU A 24 18.09 -7.06 10.68
CA GLU A 24 17.88 -7.52 12.05
C GLU A 24 17.80 -6.30 12.99
N GLY A 25 16.92 -6.38 13.99
CA GLY A 25 16.80 -5.37 15.04
C GLY A 25 15.84 -4.23 14.72
N PRO A 26 15.66 -3.33 15.69
CA PRO A 26 14.77 -2.19 15.51
C PRO A 26 15.29 -1.24 14.45
N VAL A 27 14.38 -0.69 13.65
CA VAL A 27 14.73 0.30 12.65
C VAL A 27 15.00 1.63 13.34
N ASN A 28 16.25 2.08 13.27
CA ASN A 28 16.54 3.48 13.59
C ASN A 28 15.74 4.37 12.64
N PRO A 29 15.30 5.55 13.11
CA PRO A 29 14.63 6.50 12.24
C PRO A 29 15.49 6.70 10.99
N VAL A 30 14.90 6.48 9.84
CA VAL A 30 15.52 6.91 8.60
C VAL A 30 15.72 8.42 8.76
N PRO A 31 16.94 8.95 8.61
CA PRO A 31 17.18 10.39 8.71
C PRO A 31 16.14 11.09 7.85
N SER A 32 15.52 12.11 8.40
CA SER A 32 14.50 12.88 7.68
C SER A 32 15.03 13.19 6.28
N ILE A 33 14.44 12.53 5.28
CA ILE A 33 14.81 12.81 3.90
C ILE A 33 14.52 14.25 3.66
N PRO A 34 15.46 15.06 3.16
CA PRO A 34 15.22 16.46 2.89
C PRO A 34 13.94 16.64 2.08
N THR A 35 13.17 17.66 2.38
CA THR A 35 11.85 17.97 1.78
C THR A 35 11.85 17.91 0.24
N LEU A 36 12.98 18.19 -0.38
CA LEU A 36 13.21 18.02 -1.83
C LEU A 36 13.01 16.58 -2.32
N ARG A 37 13.26 15.60 -1.47
CA ARG A 37 13.03 14.20 -1.84
C ARG A 37 11.59 13.76 -1.63
N MET A 38 10.82 14.41 -0.77
CA MET A 38 9.39 14.17 -0.69
C MET A 38 8.66 14.66 -1.95
N GLY A 39 9.04 15.81 -2.49
CA GLY A 39 8.55 16.25 -3.79
C GLY A 39 8.97 15.33 -4.94
N ALA A 40 10.18 14.78 -4.88
CA ALA A 40 10.65 13.78 -5.85
C ALA A 40 9.90 12.44 -5.70
N VAL A 41 9.46 12.09 -4.50
CA VAL A 41 8.64 10.88 -4.25
C VAL A 41 7.28 11.00 -4.95
N GLY A 42 6.69 12.17 -4.97
CA GLY A 42 5.45 12.42 -5.72
C GLY A 42 5.63 12.33 -7.24
N ALA A 43 6.83 12.68 -7.74
CA ALA A 43 7.13 12.68 -9.18
C ALA A 43 7.55 11.31 -9.73
N VAL A 44 8.00 10.40 -8.87
CA VAL A 44 8.50 9.08 -9.28
C VAL A 44 7.50 8.02 -8.83
N PRO A 45 6.90 7.27 -9.76
CA PRO A 45 5.99 6.19 -9.39
C PRO A 45 6.68 5.17 -8.49
N GLY A 46 6.12 4.94 -7.31
CA GLY A 46 6.60 3.92 -6.39
C GLY A 46 6.15 2.52 -6.81
N SER A 47 6.86 1.50 -6.37
CA SER A 47 6.47 0.11 -6.56
C SER A 47 5.80 -0.47 -5.32
N LEU A 48 5.08 -1.57 -5.50
CA LEU A 48 4.39 -2.27 -4.40
C LEU A 48 5.29 -3.25 -3.64
N GLY A 49 6.58 -3.24 -3.90
CA GLY A 49 7.54 -4.13 -3.24
C GLY A 49 7.93 -5.34 -4.09
N VAL A 50 8.24 -6.45 -3.42
CA VAL A 50 8.75 -7.67 -4.07
C VAL A 50 7.60 -8.60 -4.40
N ILE A 51 7.46 -8.95 -5.68
CA ILE A 51 6.56 -10.04 -6.10
C ILE A 51 7.27 -11.37 -5.85
N VAL A 52 6.61 -12.27 -5.11
CA VAL A 52 7.14 -13.61 -4.83
C VAL A 52 7.27 -14.39 -6.14
N GLY A 53 8.46 -14.96 -6.37
CA GLY A 53 8.78 -15.59 -7.65
C GLY A 53 9.28 -14.62 -8.73
N GLY A 54 9.24 -13.33 -8.49
CA GLY A 54 9.69 -12.30 -9.43
C GLY A 54 8.67 -11.99 -10.53
N GLY A 55 9.06 -11.17 -11.48
CA GLY A 55 8.23 -10.84 -12.63
C GLY A 55 7.41 -9.57 -12.47
N LYS A 56 6.35 -9.46 -13.26
CA LYS A 56 5.43 -8.31 -13.29
C LYS A 56 4.06 -8.74 -12.79
N ILE A 57 3.24 -7.78 -12.37
CA ILE A 57 1.82 -8.06 -12.09
C ILE A 57 1.19 -8.73 -13.30
N PRO A 58 0.52 -9.88 -13.10
CA PRO A 58 -0.04 -10.68 -14.19
C PRO A 58 -1.35 -10.10 -14.73
N TYR A 59 -1.30 -8.86 -15.20
CA TYR A 59 -2.44 -8.18 -15.79
C TYR A 59 -2.89 -8.82 -17.10
N THR A 60 -4.21 -8.79 -17.36
CA THR A 60 -4.76 -8.97 -18.70
C THR A 60 -4.18 -7.92 -19.66
N ALA A 61 -4.33 -8.12 -20.97
CA ALA A 61 -3.83 -7.15 -21.95
C ALA A 61 -4.50 -5.78 -21.81
N GLU A 62 -5.80 -5.78 -21.56
CA GLU A 62 -6.62 -4.58 -21.36
C GLU A 62 -6.22 -3.84 -20.09
N ALA A 63 -6.07 -4.56 -18.98
CA ALA A 63 -5.68 -3.98 -17.71
C ALA A 63 -4.25 -3.42 -17.76
N ARG A 64 -3.36 -4.06 -18.51
CA ARG A 64 -2.00 -3.55 -18.74
C ARG A 64 -2.00 -2.24 -19.52
N ALA A 65 -2.82 -2.14 -20.58
CA ALA A 65 -2.94 -0.91 -21.34
C ALA A 65 -3.49 0.24 -20.48
N LEU A 66 -4.50 -0.02 -19.64
CA LEU A 66 -5.02 0.97 -18.71
C LEU A 66 -3.98 1.38 -17.65
N LYS A 67 -3.18 0.44 -17.15
CA LYS A 67 -2.08 0.75 -16.24
C LYS A 67 -1.07 1.71 -16.86
N GLU A 68 -0.69 1.47 -18.12
CA GLU A 68 0.25 2.33 -18.84
C GLU A 68 -0.33 3.73 -19.05
N GLU A 69 -1.62 3.82 -19.35
CA GLU A 69 -2.32 5.09 -19.46
C GLU A 69 -2.41 5.82 -18.13
N ASN A 70 -2.75 5.12 -17.04
CA ASN A 70 -2.77 5.66 -15.69
C ASN A 70 -1.38 6.23 -15.30
N MET A 71 -0.33 5.49 -15.59
CA MET A 71 1.04 5.94 -15.31
C MET A 71 1.41 7.18 -16.13
N ALA A 72 0.99 7.26 -17.38
CA ALA A 72 1.26 8.41 -18.24
C ALA A 72 0.51 9.68 -17.80
N GLU A 73 -0.62 9.51 -17.15
CA GLU A 73 -1.53 10.58 -16.70
C GLU A 73 -1.67 10.61 -15.16
N TRP A 74 -0.63 10.21 -14.45
CA TRP A 74 -0.67 10.01 -13.00
C TRP A 74 -1.13 11.24 -12.21
N ILE A 75 -0.75 12.47 -12.64
CA ILE A 75 -1.16 13.69 -11.95
C ILE A 75 -2.69 13.84 -11.91
N ASP A 76 -3.36 13.42 -12.99
CA ASP A 76 -4.82 13.50 -13.09
C ASP A 76 -5.54 12.28 -12.54
N ARG A 77 -4.87 11.12 -12.50
CA ARG A 77 -5.51 9.84 -12.25
C ARG A 77 -5.13 9.21 -10.94
N ASP A 78 -3.92 9.47 -10.39
CA ASP A 78 -3.49 8.81 -9.16
C ASP A 78 -4.38 9.21 -7.97
N PRO A 79 -5.02 8.22 -7.30
CA PRO A 79 -5.86 8.45 -6.14
C PRO A 79 -5.12 9.15 -4.99
N GLU A 80 -3.82 8.91 -4.85
CA GLU A 80 -2.99 9.54 -3.82
C GLU A 80 -2.90 11.05 -4.02
N VAL A 81 -2.77 11.52 -5.27
CA VAL A 81 -2.79 12.95 -5.62
C VAL A 81 -4.11 13.61 -5.24
N LYS A 82 -5.20 12.84 -5.30
CA LYS A 82 -6.54 13.29 -4.93
C LYS A 82 -6.85 13.16 -3.44
N CYS A 83 -5.88 12.78 -2.63
CA CYS A 83 -6.05 12.54 -1.19
C CYS A 83 -7.06 11.44 -0.84
N TYR A 84 -7.28 10.49 -1.72
CA TYR A 84 -8.12 9.33 -1.41
C TYR A 84 -7.42 8.39 -0.45
N MET A 85 -8.19 7.61 0.27
CA MET A 85 -7.62 6.57 1.12
C MET A 85 -6.90 5.52 0.26
N PRO A 86 -5.79 4.95 0.75
CA PRO A 86 -4.90 4.14 -0.08
C PRO A 86 -5.47 2.77 -0.45
N GLY A 87 -6.48 2.29 0.27
CA GLY A 87 -6.97 0.92 0.13
C GLY A 87 -6.02 -0.12 0.69
N VAL A 88 -6.41 -1.39 0.57
CA VAL A 88 -5.62 -2.55 0.99
C VAL A 88 -5.18 -3.29 -0.28
N PRO A 89 -3.93 -3.73 -0.38
CA PRO A 89 -2.88 -3.75 0.67
C PRO A 89 -2.04 -2.47 0.75
N ARG A 90 -2.22 -1.48 -0.14
CA ARG A 90 -1.35 -0.30 -0.27
C ARG A 90 -1.15 0.47 1.04
N ALA A 91 -2.17 0.58 1.89
CA ALA A 91 -2.06 1.26 3.18
C ALA A 91 -0.89 0.76 4.02
N THR A 92 -0.60 -0.54 3.96
CA THR A 92 0.43 -1.18 4.78
C THR A 92 1.85 -0.80 4.34
N TYR A 93 2.06 -0.51 3.06
CA TYR A 93 3.39 -0.17 2.54
C TYR A 93 3.52 1.27 2.04
N MET A 94 2.59 2.14 2.39
CA MET A 94 2.79 3.58 2.26
C MET A 94 4.04 4.02 3.05
N PRO A 95 4.77 5.06 2.60
CA PRO A 95 6.02 5.49 3.24
C PRO A 95 5.82 6.17 4.60
N MET A 96 4.75 5.88 5.29
CA MET A 96 4.38 6.43 6.58
C MET A 96 4.12 5.34 7.60
N PRO A 97 4.33 5.62 8.89
CA PRO A 97 4.10 4.63 9.94
C PRO A 97 2.61 4.35 10.15
N PHE A 98 2.36 3.18 10.72
CA PHE A 98 1.04 2.80 11.21
C PHE A 98 1.16 2.14 12.59
N GLN A 99 0.06 2.10 13.31
CA GLN A 99 -0.05 1.51 14.63
C GLN A 99 -1.04 0.36 14.60
N ILE A 100 -0.64 -0.78 15.15
CA ILE A 100 -1.51 -1.94 15.37
C ILE A 100 -1.92 -1.91 16.84
N ILE A 101 -3.21 -1.97 17.11
CA ILE A 101 -3.80 -2.02 18.42
C ILE A 101 -4.63 -3.30 18.47
N GLN A 102 -4.35 -4.14 19.43
CA GLN A 102 -5.02 -5.44 19.59
C GLN A 102 -5.79 -5.46 20.89
N SER A 103 -7.04 -5.93 20.82
CA SER A 103 -7.87 -6.31 21.95
C SER A 103 -8.03 -7.83 22.03
N GLU A 104 -8.93 -8.32 22.86
CA GLU A 104 -9.26 -9.75 22.91
C GLU A 104 -10.11 -10.19 21.71
N THR A 105 -10.86 -9.28 21.11
CA THR A 105 -11.86 -9.57 20.08
C THR A 105 -11.53 -8.95 18.72
N ASP A 106 -10.67 -7.92 18.67
CA ASP A 106 -10.46 -7.14 17.46
C ASP A 106 -9.01 -6.74 17.31
N VAL A 107 -8.61 -6.51 16.07
CA VAL A 107 -7.35 -5.85 15.72
C VAL A 107 -7.68 -4.58 14.96
N PHE A 108 -7.18 -3.46 15.44
CA PHE A 108 -7.38 -2.16 14.83
C PHE A 108 -6.05 -1.63 14.28
N ILE A 109 -6.04 -1.15 13.04
CA ILE A 109 -4.85 -0.54 12.45
C ILE A 109 -5.15 0.93 12.12
N ALA A 110 -4.36 1.81 12.72
CA ALA A 110 -4.37 3.25 12.42
C ALA A 110 -3.16 3.59 11.55
N TYR A 111 -3.41 4.13 10.36
CA TYR A 111 -2.38 4.55 9.42
C TYR A 111 -2.19 6.06 9.50
N GLN A 112 -0.95 6.52 9.45
CA GLN A 112 -0.68 7.96 9.39
C GLN A 112 -1.17 8.55 8.06
N PHE A 113 -0.99 7.83 6.94
CA PHE A 113 -1.46 8.31 5.64
C PHE A 113 -2.98 8.44 5.63
N ALA A 114 -3.47 9.59 5.21
CA ALA A 114 -4.90 9.96 5.12
C ALA A 114 -5.69 9.81 6.44
N GLY A 115 -5.01 9.57 7.57
CA GLY A 115 -5.68 9.20 8.82
C GLY A 115 -6.55 7.96 8.68
N ALA A 116 -6.21 7.07 7.76
CA ALA A 116 -6.99 5.89 7.48
C ALA A 116 -7.00 4.95 8.69
N VAL A 117 -8.12 4.31 8.91
CA VAL A 117 -8.30 3.33 9.98
C VAL A 117 -8.88 2.05 9.40
N ARG A 118 -8.63 0.95 10.07
CA ARG A 118 -9.09 -0.36 9.64
C ARG A 118 -9.38 -1.22 10.84
N ASP A 119 -10.61 -1.70 10.93
CA ASP A 119 -11.01 -2.74 11.86
C ASP A 119 -10.83 -4.10 11.20
N ILE A 120 -10.21 -5.02 11.90
CA ILE A 120 -10.08 -6.43 11.53
C ILE A 120 -10.91 -7.22 12.52
N TYR A 121 -12.04 -7.72 12.04
CA TYR A 121 -13.01 -8.46 12.84
C TYR A 121 -12.52 -9.89 13.06
N MET A 122 -12.30 -10.26 14.32
CA MET A 122 -11.81 -11.60 14.67
C MET A 122 -12.93 -12.61 14.90
N ASP A 123 -14.16 -12.16 14.96
CA ASP A 123 -15.37 -12.97 15.19
C ASP A 123 -16.17 -13.30 13.93
N ASN A 124 -15.64 -12.91 12.75
CA ASN A 124 -16.27 -13.10 11.45
C ASN A 124 -17.74 -12.66 11.40
N PRO A 125 -18.03 -11.36 11.32
CA PRO A 125 -19.38 -10.81 11.32
C PRO A 125 -20.16 -11.08 10.01
N GLY A 126 -19.61 -11.88 9.11
CA GLY A 126 -20.17 -12.15 7.78
C GLY A 126 -19.61 -11.20 6.70
N PRO A 127 -20.16 -11.27 5.48
CA PRO A 127 -19.66 -10.49 4.35
C PRO A 127 -19.95 -8.99 4.50
N SER A 128 -19.13 -8.18 3.85
CA SER A 128 -19.38 -6.75 3.72
C SER A 128 -20.76 -6.48 3.12
N GLN A 129 -21.44 -5.47 3.65
CA GLN A 129 -22.72 -5.02 3.11
C GLN A 129 -22.57 -3.94 2.03
N VAL A 130 -21.43 -3.24 2.05
CA VAL A 130 -21.09 -2.17 1.13
C VAL A 130 -19.59 -2.14 0.86
N ASP A 131 -19.20 -1.74 -0.33
CA ASP A 131 -17.80 -1.52 -0.64
C ASP A 131 -17.30 -0.23 0.01
N SER A 132 -16.05 -0.24 0.44
CA SER A 132 -15.41 0.90 1.08
C SER A 132 -13.97 1.09 0.59
N TRP A 133 -13.37 2.25 0.88
CA TRP A 133 -11.98 2.51 0.52
C TRP A 133 -10.99 1.52 1.15
N MET A 134 -11.24 1.11 2.39
CA MET A 134 -10.34 0.21 3.14
C MET A 134 -10.81 -1.24 3.12
N GLY A 135 -11.94 -1.52 2.45
CA GLY A 135 -12.51 -2.84 2.37
C GLY A 135 -13.11 -3.33 3.69
N TRP A 136 -13.45 -4.60 3.71
CA TRP A 136 -13.97 -5.35 4.85
C TRP A 136 -12.96 -6.42 5.23
N SER A 137 -12.46 -6.39 6.45
CA SER A 137 -11.35 -7.21 6.90
C SER A 137 -11.79 -8.18 7.98
N VAL A 138 -11.63 -9.47 7.72
CA VAL A 138 -11.91 -10.55 8.68
C VAL A 138 -10.60 -11.25 9.01
N GLY A 139 -10.27 -11.32 10.29
CA GLY A 139 -9.02 -11.87 10.79
C GLY A 139 -9.19 -13.24 11.40
N SER A 140 -8.13 -14.02 11.35
CA SER A 140 -7.99 -15.28 12.09
C SER A 140 -6.52 -15.52 12.43
N TRP A 141 -6.28 -16.35 13.44
CA TRP A 141 -4.94 -16.74 13.82
C TRP A 141 -4.59 -18.12 13.29
N GLU A 142 -3.48 -18.22 12.57
CA GLU A 142 -2.84 -19.48 12.19
C GLU A 142 -1.50 -19.59 12.93
N GLY A 143 -1.52 -20.17 14.11
CA GLY A 143 -0.37 -20.15 15.01
C GLY A 143 0.01 -18.72 15.41
N ASP A 144 1.22 -18.29 15.07
CA ASP A 144 1.72 -16.94 15.36
C ASP A 144 1.49 -15.95 14.18
N THR A 145 0.74 -16.35 13.17
CA THR A 145 0.43 -15.53 12.00
C THR A 145 -1.01 -15.01 12.07
N LEU A 146 -1.19 -13.71 12.02
CA LEU A 146 -2.47 -13.08 11.76
C LEU A 146 -2.75 -13.16 10.25
N VAL A 147 -3.81 -13.86 9.90
CA VAL A 147 -4.32 -13.93 8.52
C VAL A 147 -5.52 -13.01 8.41
N VAL A 148 -5.54 -12.16 7.40
CA VAL A 148 -6.63 -11.20 7.18
C VAL A 148 -7.18 -11.37 5.77
N ASP A 149 -8.43 -11.75 5.69
CA ASP A 149 -9.21 -11.83 4.46
C ASP A 149 -9.88 -10.48 4.20
N VAL A 150 -9.69 -9.89 3.02
CA VAL A 150 -10.16 -8.55 2.68
C VAL A 150 -10.95 -8.57 1.39
N THR A 151 -12.19 -8.12 1.50
CA THR A 151 -13.14 -7.99 0.38
C THR A 151 -13.83 -6.63 0.42
N GLY A 152 -14.74 -6.34 -0.49
CA GLY A 152 -15.56 -5.13 -0.49
C GLY A 152 -14.74 -3.85 -0.66
N LEU A 153 -13.75 -3.86 -1.53
CA LEU A 153 -12.92 -2.71 -1.86
C LEU A 153 -13.50 -1.93 -3.05
N LEU A 154 -13.52 -0.60 -2.93
CA LEU A 154 -13.80 0.27 -4.06
C LEU A 154 -12.63 0.23 -5.06
N ASP A 155 -12.94 0.33 -6.36
CA ASP A 155 -11.96 0.31 -7.45
C ASP A 155 -11.20 1.63 -7.65
N GLY A 156 -11.48 2.63 -6.81
CA GLY A 156 -10.86 3.95 -6.87
C GLY A 156 -9.44 4.04 -6.28
N THR A 157 -8.81 2.93 -5.92
CA THR A 157 -7.44 2.89 -5.38
C THR A 157 -6.48 2.17 -6.32
N TRP A 158 -5.18 2.40 -6.13
CA TRP A 158 -4.11 1.72 -6.87
C TRP A 158 -3.21 0.94 -5.90
N PHE A 159 -2.56 -0.10 -6.39
CA PHE A 159 -1.55 -0.81 -5.61
C PHE A 159 -0.26 0.00 -5.39
N ASP A 160 0.00 0.98 -6.27
CA ASP A 160 1.24 1.76 -6.29
C ASP A 160 1.07 3.06 -7.09
N ARG A 161 2.14 3.81 -7.22
CA ARG A 161 2.22 5.03 -8.04
C ARG A 161 2.53 4.77 -9.51
N ALA A 162 2.60 3.51 -9.93
CA ALA A 162 2.86 3.14 -11.32
C ALA A 162 1.57 2.85 -12.10
N GLY A 163 0.41 3.29 -11.59
CA GLY A 163 -0.88 3.12 -12.25
C GLY A 163 -1.50 1.74 -12.07
N SER A 164 -0.97 0.92 -11.16
CA SER A 164 -1.43 -0.45 -10.96
C SER A 164 -2.77 -0.46 -10.24
N HIS A 165 -3.82 -0.60 -11.00
CA HIS A 165 -5.22 -0.57 -10.57
C HIS A 165 -5.78 -1.98 -10.32
N HIS A 166 -6.97 -2.01 -9.75
CA HIS A 166 -7.78 -3.20 -9.53
C HIS A 166 -9.26 -2.92 -9.80
N SER A 167 -10.08 -3.94 -9.75
CA SER A 167 -11.55 -3.81 -9.84
C SER A 167 -12.21 -3.93 -8.45
N THR A 168 -13.53 -3.81 -8.39
CA THR A 168 -14.31 -4.08 -7.17
C THR A 168 -14.35 -5.56 -6.80
N GLN A 169 -13.85 -6.45 -7.67
CA GLN A 169 -13.71 -7.88 -7.37
C GLN A 169 -12.36 -8.23 -6.74
N LEU A 170 -11.62 -7.20 -6.33
CA LEU A 170 -10.36 -7.41 -5.60
C LEU A 170 -10.61 -8.19 -4.31
N HIS A 171 -9.87 -9.27 -4.16
CA HIS A 171 -9.75 -10.05 -2.94
C HIS A 171 -8.28 -10.08 -2.51
N VAL A 172 -8.02 -9.78 -1.25
CA VAL A 172 -6.67 -9.77 -0.71
C VAL A 172 -6.61 -10.63 0.54
N VAL A 173 -5.66 -11.55 0.57
CA VAL A 173 -5.35 -12.32 1.79
C VAL A 173 -3.99 -11.85 2.30
N GLU A 174 -3.99 -11.19 3.44
CA GLU A 174 -2.77 -10.71 4.08
C GLU A 174 -2.33 -11.65 5.19
N ARG A 175 -1.02 -11.76 5.38
CA ARG A 175 -0.40 -12.56 6.43
C ARG A 175 0.65 -11.72 7.16
N TYR A 176 0.47 -11.58 8.44
CA TYR A 176 1.38 -10.86 9.34
C TYR A 176 2.02 -11.87 10.29
N THR A 177 3.25 -12.24 10.04
CA THR A 177 3.99 -13.20 10.87
C THR A 177 5.06 -12.50 11.67
N MET A 178 4.94 -12.54 13.01
CA MET A 178 5.94 -11.97 13.89
C MET A 178 7.18 -12.84 13.88
N ILE A 179 8.28 -12.35 13.31
CA ILE A 179 9.56 -13.09 13.24
C ILE A 179 10.56 -12.68 14.33
N SER A 180 10.37 -11.50 14.91
CA SER A 180 11.07 -11.01 16.08
C SER A 180 10.24 -9.92 16.77
N PRO A 181 10.59 -9.47 18.00
CA PRO A 181 9.85 -8.38 18.64
C PRO A 181 9.77 -7.08 17.83
N ASN A 182 10.63 -6.91 16.83
CA ASN A 182 10.75 -5.69 16.05
C ASN A 182 10.52 -5.88 14.55
N HIS A 183 10.18 -7.11 14.11
CA HIS A 183 9.95 -7.41 12.70
C HIS A 183 8.70 -8.24 12.50
N ILE A 184 7.94 -7.86 11.50
CA ILE A 184 6.84 -8.66 10.94
C ILE A 184 7.24 -9.00 9.50
N ASP A 185 7.14 -10.26 9.16
CA ASP A 185 7.13 -10.71 7.77
C ASP A 185 5.71 -10.54 7.23
N TYR A 186 5.54 -9.70 6.22
CA TYR A 186 4.25 -9.39 5.64
C TYR A 186 4.17 -9.96 4.24
N GLU A 187 3.10 -10.68 3.99
CA GLU A 187 2.72 -11.17 2.67
C GLU A 187 1.29 -10.74 2.37
N ALA A 188 1.01 -10.42 1.10
CA ALA A 188 -0.34 -10.22 0.61
C ALA A 188 -0.52 -10.93 -0.71
N THR A 189 -1.45 -11.87 -0.75
CA THR A 189 -1.91 -12.52 -1.97
C THR A 189 -3.07 -11.74 -2.55
N ILE A 190 -2.97 -11.39 -3.81
CA ILE A 190 -3.87 -10.50 -4.53
C ILE A 190 -4.54 -11.29 -5.65
N GLU A 191 -5.85 -11.33 -5.61
CA GLU A 191 -6.71 -11.96 -6.60
C GLU A 191 -7.70 -10.96 -7.15
N ASP A 192 -7.83 -10.88 -8.46
CA ASP A 192 -8.83 -10.05 -9.12
C ASP A 192 -9.14 -10.64 -10.50
N PRO A 193 -10.23 -11.39 -10.65
CA PRO A 193 -10.52 -12.12 -11.88
C PRO A 193 -10.86 -11.20 -13.07
N VAL A 194 -11.07 -9.91 -12.84
CA VAL A 194 -11.38 -8.94 -13.90
C VAL A 194 -10.11 -8.40 -14.54
N VAL A 195 -9.09 -8.11 -13.74
CA VAL A 195 -7.88 -7.44 -14.25
C VAL A 195 -6.64 -8.32 -14.28
N LEU A 196 -6.64 -9.43 -13.53
CA LEU A 196 -5.50 -10.35 -13.45
C LEU A 196 -5.77 -11.67 -14.19
N THR A 197 -4.73 -12.24 -14.77
CA THR A 197 -4.76 -13.57 -15.39
C THR A 197 -4.54 -14.70 -14.38
N GLU A 198 -3.92 -14.41 -13.26
CA GLU A 198 -3.65 -15.31 -12.14
C GLU A 198 -3.40 -14.50 -10.86
N PRO A 199 -3.58 -15.08 -9.67
CA PRO A 199 -3.19 -14.43 -8.43
C PRO A 199 -1.68 -14.18 -8.35
N PHE A 200 -1.28 -13.15 -7.59
CA PHE A 200 0.12 -12.92 -7.28
C PHE A 200 0.28 -12.53 -5.81
N THR A 201 1.46 -12.77 -5.26
CA THR A 201 1.78 -12.45 -3.87
C THR A 201 2.91 -11.44 -3.82
N ILE A 202 2.74 -10.43 -2.99
CA ILE A 202 3.81 -9.50 -2.61
C ILE A 202 4.31 -9.84 -1.21
N LYS A 203 5.58 -9.52 -0.97
CA LYS A 203 6.23 -9.76 0.32
C LYS A 203 7.14 -8.60 0.68
N MET A 204 7.12 -8.23 1.96
CA MET A 204 8.02 -7.21 2.49
C MET A 204 8.16 -7.29 4.01
N PRO A 205 9.29 -6.90 4.58
CA PRO A 205 9.44 -6.77 6.02
C PRO A 205 8.82 -5.46 6.53
N ILE A 206 8.16 -5.55 7.68
CA ILE A 206 7.65 -4.41 8.43
C ILE A 206 8.47 -4.30 9.72
N TYR A 207 8.92 -3.09 10.02
CA TYR A 207 9.79 -2.80 11.16
C TYR A 207 9.07 -1.98 12.22
N ARG A 208 9.37 -2.27 13.48
CA ARG A 208 8.90 -1.45 14.59
C ARG A 208 9.71 -0.15 14.67
N ARG A 209 9.02 0.96 14.81
CA ARG A 209 9.61 2.24 15.21
C ARG A 209 9.94 2.18 16.70
N ILE A 210 11.18 2.47 17.06
CA ILE A 210 11.70 2.35 18.43
C ILE A 210 12.10 3.67 19.07
N GLU A 211 11.91 4.77 18.38
CA GLU A 211 12.17 6.09 18.93
C GLU A 211 11.29 6.31 20.17
N GLU A 212 11.87 6.84 21.24
CA GLU A 212 11.21 7.01 22.54
C GLU A 212 9.86 7.75 22.44
N ASN A 213 9.76 8.69 21.50
CA ASN A 213 8.57 9.51 21.30
C ASN A 213 7.86 9.24 19.96
N ALA A 214 8.03 8.04 19.40
CA ALA A 214 7.34 7.68 18.16
C ALA A 214 5.81 7.83 18.32
N ARG A 215 5.21 8.61 17.46
CA ARG A 215 3.76 8.84 17.39
C ARG A 215 3.35 8.89 15.93
N LEU A 216 2.10 8.53 15.67
CA LEU A 216 1.47 8.90 14.42
C LEU A 216 1.28 10.42 14.43
N MET A 217 1.75 11.06 13.38
CA MET A 217 1.57 12.50 13.22
C MET A 217 0.27 12.79 12.50
N ASP A 218 -0.25 13.99 12.72
CA ASP A 218 -1.37 14.49 11.93
C ASP A 218 -0.98 14.53 10.44
N PHE A 219 -1.78 13.87 9.62
CA PHE A 219 -1.59 13.85 8.16
C PHE A 219 -2.57 14.81 7.53
N ARG A 220 -2.03 15.79 6.83
CA ARG A 220 -2.83 16.72 6.05
C ARG A 220 -2.48 16.57 4.61
N CYS A 221 -3.36 15.95 3.87
CA CYS A 221 -3.30 15.97 2.44
C CYS A 221 -3.78 17.33 1.92
N VAL A 222 -3.07 17.85 0.95
CA VAL A 222 -3.52 19.02 0.19
C VAL A 222 -3.84 18.52 -1.21
N GLU A 223 -5.12 18.45 -1.51
CA GLU A 223 -5.59 18.02 -2.83
C GLU A 223 -4.94 18.85 -3.92
N PHE A 224 -4.55 18.18 -4.99
CA PHE A 224 -3.92 18.81 -6.17
C PHE A 224 -2.60 19.57 -5.88
N VAL A 225 -1.96 19.37 -4.71
CA VAL A 225 -0.67 20.01 -4.45
C VAL A 225 0.38 19.60 -5.49
N GLU A 226 0.34 18.36 -5.95
CA GLU A 226 1.25 17.85 -6.97
C GLU A 226 0.96 18.46 -8.34
N GLU A 227 -0.27 18.82 -8.61
CA GLU A 227 -0.62 19.61 -9.79
C GLU A 227 0.01 21.00 -9.76
N LEU A 228 0.01 21.65 -8.61
CA LEU A 228 0.69 22.95 -8.45
C LEU A 228 2.20 22.83 -8.65
N LEU A 229 2.81 21.72 -8.22
CA LEU A 229 4.24 21.48 -8.30
C LEU A 229 4.68 20.95 -9.66
N PHE A 230 3.89 20.10 -10.27
CA PHE A 230 4.26 19.29 -11.45
C PHE A 230 3.27 19.39 -12.62
N GLY A 231 2.26 20.24 -12.51
CA GLY A 231 1.21 20.35 -13.53
C GLY A 231 1.69 20.74 -14.92
N GLU A 232 2.85 21.40 -15.01
CA GLU A 232 3.50 21.71 -16.29
C GLU A 232 4.00 20.45 -17.04
N TRP A 233 4.15 19.35 -16.33
CA TRP A 233 4.62 18.06 -16.90
C TRP A 233 3.47 17.12 -17.28
N ARG A 234 2.24 17.61 -17.22
CA ARG A 234 1.10 16.85 -17.72
C ARG A 234 1.24 16.54 -19.19
N ARG A 235 0.84 15.33 -19.55
CA ARG A 235 0.75 14.93 -20.96
C ARG A 235 -0.21 15.83 -21.76
N THR A 236 -1.28 16.28 -21.11
CA THR A 236 -2.23 17.24 -21.69
C THR A 236 -2.40 18.38 -20.68
N PRO A 237 -1.69 19.51 -20.86
CA PRO A 237 -1.81 20.65 -19.96
C PRO A 237 -3.25 21.18 -19.93
N LEU A 238 -3.69 21.60 -18.74
CA LEU A 238 -4.98 22.31 -18.64
C LEU A 238 -4.94 23.62 -19.43
N PRO A 239 -6.05 24.03 -20.04
CA PRO A 239 -6.14 25.34 -20.67
C PRO A 239 -5.96 26.43 -19.61
N ARG A 240 -5.11 27.42 -19.90
CA ARG A 240 -4.85 28.56 -19.02
C ARG A 240 -6.03 29.53 -19.05
#